data_1228d049ca44fef1fc22959d8ea8d5a0
#
_entry.id   1228d049ca44fef1fc22959d8ea8d5a0
#
_cell.length_a   1.000
_cell.length_b   1.000
_cell.length_c   1.000
_cell.angle_alpha   90.00
_cell.angle_beta   90.00
_cell.angle_gamma   90.00
#
_symmetry.space_group_name_H-M   'P 1'
#
loop_
_entity.id
_entity.type
_entity.pdbx_description
1 polymer ?
#
loop_
_entity_poly.entity_id
_entity_poly.type
_entity_poly.pdbx_seq_one_letter_code
_entity_poly.pdbx_strand_id
1 'polypeptide(L)'
;YYNQIYQIERKKPSGGDRILKKYYNNELSKLKAFFDKELDFYQYFRAGNSYLDYQYFIRGKFDIKLALDSYYFETDPSFATSHDFKVATILANDLIQLYIENQLLALDKKENLENSQREPKGKITWTSSKVALTELLYALHTEGVFNNGAADLKDIAEYFEHIFEIDLGQ
;
A
#
# COMPACT_ATOMS: atom_id res chain seq x y z
N TYR A 1 21.61 -2.21 3.01
CA TYR A 1 20.33 -2.37 3.70
C TYR A 1 20.16 -1.34 4.83
N TYR A 2 20.89 -1.49 5.97
CA TYR A 2 20.69 -0.62 7.16
C TYR A 2 20.81 0.87 6.85
N ASN A 3 21.79 1.29 6.05
CA ASN A 3 21.95 2.68 5.68
C ASN A 3 20.76 3.21 4.86
N GLN A 4 20.19 2.41 3.99
CA GLN A 4 19.01 2.77 3.20
C GLN A 4 17.76 2.89 4.07
N ILE A 5 17.51 1.95 5.00
CA ILE A 5 16.43 2.07 5.98
C ILE A 5 16.59 3.33 6.83
N TYR A 6 17.80 3.62 7.30
CA TYR A 6 18.07 4.85 8.04
C TYR A 6 17.74 6.11 7.21
N GLN A 7 18.08 6.13 5.92
CA GLN A 7 17.74 7.25 5.03
C GLN A 7 16.24 7.39 4.80
N ILE A 8 15.51 6.28 4.68
CA ILE A 8 14.05 6.27 4.57
C ILE A 8 13.44 6.87 5.84
N GLU A 9 13.83 6.41 7.01
CA GLU A 9 13.28 6.92 8.27
C GLU A 9 13.66 8.39 8.53
N ARG A 10 14.88 8.79 8.20
CA ARG A 10 15.34 10.18 8.34
C ARG A 10 14.57 11.17 7.47
N LYS A 11 14.15 10.73 6.27
CA LYS A 11 13.40 11.57 5.31
C LYS A 11 11.89 11.45 5.48
N LYS A 12 11.43 10.65 6.43
CA LYS A 12 10.02 10.45 6.74
C LYS A 12 9.35 11.78 7.09
N PRO A 13 8.28 12.15 6.38
CA PRO A 13 7.60 13.41 6.62
C PRO A 13 6.85 13.38 7.96
N SER A 14 6.79 14.51 8.64
CA SER A 14 5.86 14.72 9.73
C SER A 14 4.47 14.95 9.16
N GLY A 15 3.49 14.12 9.53
CA GLY A 15 2.13 14.28 9.03
C GLY A 15 1.22 13.12 9.40
N GLY A 16 -0.06 13.21 8.99
CA GLY A 16 -1.04 12.15 9.21
C GLY A 16 -0.81 10.92 8.34
N ASP A 17 -1.52 9.84 8.66
CA ASP A 17 -1.34 8.52 8.05
C ASP A 17 -1.43 8.53 6.52
N ARG A 18 -2.28 9.39 5.94
CA ARG A 18 -2.37 9.58 4.47
C ARG A 18 -1.06 10.08 3.84
N ILE A 19 -0.35 10.99 4.51
CA ILE A 19 0.94 11.51 4.03
C ILE A 19 2.00 10.43 4.13
N LEU A 20 2.01 9.67 5.22
CA LEU A 20 2.93 8.55 5.42
C LEU A 20 2.70 7.44 4.39
N LYS A 21 1.45 7.06 4.10
CA LYS A 21 1.11 6.10 3.05
C LYS A 21 1.63 6.55 1.68
N LYS A 22 1.42 7.83 1.32
CA LYS A 22 1.94 8.39 0.06
C LYS A 22 3.46 8.33 0.01
N TYR A 23 4.13 8.66 1.12
CA TYR A 23 5.58 8.58 1.23
C TYR A 23 6.10 7.17 0.99
N TYR A 24 5.59 6.18 1.73
CA TYR A 24 6.03 4.79 1.61
C TYR A 24 5.73 4.19 0.22
N ASN A 25 4.59 4.51 -0.39
CA ASN A 25 4.28 4.10 -1.76
C ASN A 25 5.26 4.71 -2.77
N ASN A 26 5.71 5.96 -2.56
CA ASN A 26 6.73 6.56 -3.40
C ASN A 26 8.10 5.87 -3.24
N GLU A 27 8.48 5.45 -2.04
CA GLU A 27 9.70 4.67 -1.82
C GLU A 27 9.62 3.29 -2.51
N LEU A 28 8.45 2.60 -2.48
CA LEU A 28 8.22 1.37 -3.25
C LEU A 28 8.37 1.58 -4.76
N SER A 29 7.87 2.71 -5.28
CA SER A 29 8.01 3.04 -6.71
C SER A 29 9.46 3.22 -7.13
N LYS A 30 10.33 3.73 -6.24
CA LYS A 30 11.78 3.83 -6.51
C LYS A 30 12.44 2.46 -6.57
N LEU A 31 12.06 1.54 -5.68
CA LEU A 31 12.55 0.16 -5.72
C LEU A 31 12.13 -0.53 -7.02
N LYS A 32 10.87 -0.35 -7.44
CA LYS A 32 10.38 -0.88 -8.71
C LYS A 32 11.19 -0.36 -9.90
N ALA A 33 11.44 0.93 -9.95
CA ALA A 33 12.25 1.54 -11.02
C ALA A 33 13.69 0.98 -11.07
N PHE A 34 14.27 0.61 -9.93
CA PHE A 34 15.54 -0.09 -9.88
C PHE A 34 15.46 -1.47 -10.52
N PHE A 35 14.46 -2.28 -10.17
CA PHE A 35 14.28 -3.61 -10.75
C PHE A 35 13.99 -3.55 -12.25
N ASP A 36 13.20 -2.58 -12.70
CA ASP A 36 12.90 -2.37 -14.11
C ASP A 36 14.16 -2.01 -14.91
N LYS A 37 15.10 -1.26 -14.33
CA LYS A 37 16.38 -0.90 -14.95
C LYS A 37 17.32 -2.11 -15.09
N GLU A 38 17.33 -2.98 -14.09
CA GLU A 38 18.21 -4.15 -14.00
C GLU A 38 17.48 -5.46 -14.38
N LEU A 39 16.41 -5.37 -15.19
CA LEU A 39 15.44 -6.43 -15.40
C LEU A 39 16.07 -7.75 -15.89
N ASP A 40 17.01 -7.69 -16.85
CA ASP A 40 17.63 -8.88 -17.43
C ASP A 40 18.42 -9.68 -16.40
N PHE A 41 19.27 -8.99 -15.63
CA PHE A 41 20.03 -9.65 -14.57
C PHE A 41 19.12 -10.10 -13.41
N TYR A 42 18.11 -9.29 -13.06
CA TYR A 42 17.15 -9.63 -12.04
C TYR A 42 16.37 -10.92 -12.39
N GLN A 43 15.89 -11.05 -13.63
CA GLN A 43 15.22 -12.27 -14.11
C GLN A 43 16.16 -13.46 -14.13
N TYR A 44 17.40 -13.29 -14.60
CA TYR A 44 18.43 -14.32 -14.55
C TYR A 44 18.62 -14.86 -13.13
N PHE A 45 18.83 -13.97 -12.17
CA PHE A 45 19.07 -14.31 -10.78
C PHE A 45 17.85 -14.98 -10.13
N ARG A 46 16.64 -14.44 -10.34
CA ARG A 46 15.39 -14.96 -9.77
C ARG A 46 14.98 -16.31 -10.34
N ALA A 47 15.25 -16.58 -11.60
CA ALA A 47 14.98 -17.86 -12.24
C ALA A 47 15.96 -18.96 -11.83
N GLY A 48 17.02 -18.64 -11.06
CA GLY A 48 18.05 -19.60 -10.68
C GLY A 48 18.85 -20.10 -11.88
N ASN A 49 18.97 -19.29 -12.93
CA ASN A 49 19.77 -19.63 -14.11
C ASN A 49 21.25 -19.67 -13.76
N SER A 50 22.04 -20.50 -14.49
CA SER A 50 23.48 -20.67 -14.25
C SER A 50 24.36 -20.52 -15.50
N TYR A 51 23.75 -20.30 -16.68
CA TYR A 51 24.47 -20.27 -17.95
C TYR A 51 25.44 -19.07 -18.10
N LEU A 52 25.30 -18.03 -17.28
CA LEU A 52 26.21 -16.87 -17.23
C LEU A 52 27.05 -16.79 -15.96
N ASP A 53 26.95 -17.76 -15.06
CA ASP A 53 27.66 -17.74 -13.77
C ASP A 53 29.17 -17.58 -13.93
N TYR A 54 29.73 -18.19 -14.94
CA TYR A 54 31.16 -18.05 -15.26
C TYR A 54 31.58 -16.62 -15.58
N GLN A 55 30.68 -15.83 -16.18
CA GLN A 55 30.93 -14.43 -16.54
C GLN A 55 30.58 -13.49 -15.41
N TYR A 56 29.56 -13.81 -14.63
CA TYR A 56 29.04 -12.96 -13.55
C TYR A 56 29.79 -13.14 -12.24
N PHE A 57 30.14 -14.39 -11.90
CA PHE A 57 30.58 -14.75 -10.55
C PHE A 57 31.99 -15.35 -10.48
N ILE A 58 32.73 -15.41 -11.60
CA ILE A 58 34.16 -15.80 -11.58
C ILE A 58 35.04 -14.56 -11.70
N ARG A 59 35.96 -14.41 -10.76
CA ARG A 59 36.89 -13.28 -10.72
C ARG A 59 37.75 -13.25 -11.99
N GLY A 60 37.93 -12.06 -12.54
CA GLY A 60 38.75 -11.84 -13.73
C GLY A 60 38.19 -12.39 -15.05
N LYS A 61 36.94 -12.89 -15.07
CA LYS A 61 36.24 -13.40 -16.24
C LYS A 61 35.13 -12.48 -16.75
N PHE A 62 35.23 -11.20 -16.44
CA PHE A 62 34.31 -10.17 -16.85
C PHE A 62 34.24 -10.00 -18.37
N ASP A 63 33.05 -9.97 -18.94
CA ASP A 63 32.81 -9.53 -20.32
C ASP A 63 32.20 -8.12 -20.31
N ILE A 64 32.97 -7.14 -20.77
CA ILE A 64 32.59 -5.72 -20.82
C ILE A 64 31.31 -5.47 -21.64
N LYS A 65 30.96 -6.40 -22.55
CA LYS A 65 29.75 -6.31 -23.37
C LYS A 65 28.48 -6.61 -22.57
N LEU A 66 28.59 -7.30 -21.44
CA LEU A 66 27.45 -7.74 -20.63
C LEU A 66 27.06 -6.74 -19.56
N ALA A 67 27.93 -5.82 -19.17
CA ALA A 67 27.62 -4.78 -18.20
C ALA A 67 28.51 -3.53 -18.38
N LEU A 68 27.91 -2.43 -18.80
CA LEU A 68 28.54 -1.11 -18.92
C LEU A 68 28.34 -0.28 -17.64
N ASP A 69 28.10 -0.90 -16.49
CA ASP A 69 27.82 -0.19 -15.24
C ASP A 69 29.07 0.39 -14.60
N SER A 70 28.93 1.62 -14.10
CA SER A 70 29.99 2.35 -13.39
C SER A 70 30.54 1.63 -12.16
N TYR A 71 29.75 0.75 -11.54
CA TYR A 71 30.16 0.00 -10.35
C TYR A 71 31.34 -0.97 -10.59
N TYR A 72 31.53 -1.43 -11.82
CA TYR A 72 32.66 -2.29 -12.17
C TYR A 72 34.00 -1.57 -11.96
N PHE A 73 34.05 -0.28 -12.21
CA PHE A 73 35.28 0.53 -12.06
C PHE A 73 35.59 0.91 -10.62
N GLU A 74 34.63 0.75 -9.72
CA GLU A 74 34.78 1.06 -8.29
C GLU A 74 35.14 -0.16 -7.43
N THR A 75 35.01 -1.37 -7.98
CA THR A 75 35.29 -2.62 -7.24
C THR A 75 36.68 -3.13 -7.54
N ASP A 76 37.37 -3.58 -6.48
CA ASP A 76 38.67 -4.26 -6.64
C ASP A 76 38.47 -5.67 -7.22
N PRO A 77 38.94 -5.91 -8.47
CA PRO A 77 38.76 -7.21 -9.13
C PRO A 77 39.40 -8.40 -8.41
N SER A 78 40.28 -8.15 -7.45
CA SER A 78 40.93 -9.21 -6.63
C SER A 78 39.98 -9.76 -5.54
N PHE A 79 38.97 -8.97 -5.15
CA PHE A 79 38.07 -9.34 -4.05
C PHE A 79 36.62 -9.56 -4.50
N ALA A 80 36.15 -8.88 -5.53
CA ALA A 80 34.76 -8.91 -5.99
C ALA A 80 34.64 -9.45 -7.42
N THR A 81 33.46 -10.01 -7.73
CA THR A 81 33.05 -10.33 -9.09
C THR A 81 32.25 -9.17 -9.72
N SER A 82 31.99 -9.24 -11.02
CA SER A 82 31.26 -8.15 -11.71
C SER A 82 29.83 -7.96 -11.21
N HIS A 83 29.20 -9.00 -10.61
CA HIS A 83 27.77 -8.96 -10.25
C HIS A 83 27.49 -9.18 -8.75
N ASP A 84 28.53 -9.36 -7.91
CA ASP A 84 28.34 -9.47 -6.45
C ASP A 84 27.55 -8.30 -5.86
N PHE A 85 27.89 -7.08 -6.29
CA PHE A 85 27.20 -5.88 -5.82
C PHE A 85 25.73 -5.84 -6.28
N LYS A 86 25.43 -6.31 -7.50
CA LYS A 86 24.06 -6.37 -8.02
C LYS A 86 23.21 -7.35 -7.22
N VAL A 87 23.76 -8.54 -6.92
CA VAL A 87 23.08 -9.51 -6.04
C VAL A 87 22.84 -8.92 -4.66
N ALA A 88 23.87 -8.34 -4.06
CA ALA A 88 23.73 -7.72 -2.73
C ALA A 88 22.66 -6.61 -2.72
N THR A 89 22.58 -5.82 -3.81
CA THR A 89 21.58 -4.76 -3.94
C THR A 89 20.18 -5.33 -4.11
N ILE A 90 19.99 -6.38 -4.92
CA ILE A 90 18.71 -7.07 -5.08
C ILE A 90 18.21 -7.59 -3.73
N LEU A 91 19.06 -8.32 -3.00
CA LEU A 91 18.69 -8.86 -1.69
C LEU A 91 18.41 -7.75 -0.66
N ALA A 92 19.17 -6.66 -0.70
CA ALA A 92 18.90 -5.50 0.17
C ALA A 92 17.56 -4.85 -0.17
N ASN A 93 17.23 -4.70 -1.45
CA ASN A 93 15.97 -4.10 -1.90
C ASN A 93 14.76 -4.98 -1.56
N ASP A 94 14.87 -6.31 -1.62
CA ASP A 94 13.83 -7.21 -1.14
C ASP A 94 13.50 -6.98 0.34
N LEU A 95 14.53 -6.85 1.17
CA LEU A 95 14.35 -6.59 2.61
C LEU A 95 13.77 -5.19 2.86
N ILE A 96 14.14 -4.19 2.05
CA ILE A 96 13.58 -2.84 2.15
C ILE A 96 12.11 -2.83 1.73
N GLN A 97 11.77 -3.54 0.67
CA GLN A 97 10.38 -3.70 0.24
C GLN A 97 9.53 -4.28 1.38
N LEU A 98 9.97 -5.40 1.96
CA LEU A 98 9.27 -6.04 3.08
C LEU A 98 9.10 -5.08 4.27
N TYR A 99 10.14 -4.29 4.58
CA TYR A 99 10.08 -3.28 5.63
C TYR A 99 8.99 -2.23 5.35
N ILE A 100 8.97 -1.67 4.13
CA ILE A 100 8.01 -0.63 3.75
C ILE A 100 6.58 -1.20 3.73
N GLU A 101 6.37 -2.40 3.19
CA GLU A 101 5.07 -3.09 3.19
C GLU A 101 4.54 -3.29 4.62
N ASN A 102 5.41 -3.67 5.56
CA ASN A 102 5.03 -3.79 6.96
C ASN A 102 4.62 -2.43 7.58
N GLN A 103 5.28 -1.32 7.21
CA GLN A 103 4.87 0.02 7.65
C GLN A 103 3.48 0.39 7.09
N LEU A 104 3.22 0.09 5.82
CA LEU A 104 1.91 0.33 5.20
C LEU A 104 0.81 -0.49 5.86
N LEU A 105 1.06 -1.78 6.12
CA LEU A 105 0.10 -2.66 6.82
C LEU A 105 -0.20 -2.17 8.24
N ALA A 106 0.79 -1.62 8.94
CA ALA A 106 0.57 -1.05 10.28
C ALA A 106 -0.35 0.19 10.23
N LEU A 107 -0.16 1.06 9.21
CA LEU A 107 -1.02 2.22 8.98
C LEU A 107 -2.45 1.81 8.61
N ASP A 108 -2.64 0.79 7.77
CA ASP A 108 -3.95 0.28 7.39
C ASP A 108 -4.69 -0.34 8.59
N LYS A 109 -4.01 -1.11 9.43
CA LYS A 109 -4.60 -1.67 10.65
C LYS A 109 -5.06 -0.59 11.61
N LYS A 110 -4.26 0.49 11.77
CA LYS A 110 -4.61 1.63 12.61
C LYS A 110 -5.88 2.32 12.10
N GLU A 111 -5.95 2.61 10.79
CA GLU A 111 -7.12 3.23 10.16
C GLU A 111 -8.39 2.38 10.34
N ASN A 112 -8.28 1.07 10.13
CA ASN A 112 -9.40 0.15 10.33
C ASN A 112 -9.88 0.10 11.79
N LEU A 113 -8.96 0.14 12.76
CA LEU A 113 -9.31 0.21 14.18
C LEU A 113 -10.03 1.52 14.54
N GLU A 114 -9.55 2.65 14.02
CA GLU A 114 -10.17 3.95 14.22
C GLU A 114 -11.58 4.01 13.60
N ASN A 115 -11.75 3.45 12.39
CA ASN A 115 -13.05 3.37 11.72
C ASN A 115 -14.02 2.45 12.48
N SER A 116 -13.56 1.28 12.94
CA SER A 116 -14.37 0.37 13.75
C SER A 116 -14.81 0.97 15.10
N GLN A 117 -14.05 1.92 15.63
CA GLN A 117 -14.44 2.65 16.85
C GLN A 117 -15.45 3.76 16.58
N ARG A 118 -15.54 4.24 15.34
CA ARG A 118 -16.52 5.26 14.91
C ARG A 118 -17.86 4.65 14.55
N GLU A 119 -17.90 3.37 14.19
CA GLU A 119 -19.18 2.67 14.03
C GLU A 119 -19.87 2.48 15.39
N PRO A 120 -21.19 2.72 15.48
CA PRO A 120 -21.95 2.48 16.71
C PRO A 120 -21.74 1.03 17.16
N LYS A 121 -21.40 0.80 18.43
CA LYS A 121 -21.10 -0.54 19.00
C LYS A 121 -22.28 -1.50 19.03
N GLY A 122 -23.37 -1.21 18.35
CA GLY A 122 -24.55 -2.07 18.24
C GLY A 122 -25.32 -1.72 16.98
N LYS A 123 -25.60 -2.72 16.17
CA LYS A 123 -26.54 -2.59 15.06
C LYS A 123 -27.94 -2.48 15.67
N ILE A 124 -28.53 -1.30 15.56
CA ILE A 124 -29.95 -1.13 15.92
C ILE A 124 -30.77 -1.65 14.75
N THR A 125 -31.61 -2.65 15.00
CA THR A 125 -32.51 -3.21 13.99
C THR A 125 -33.92 -2.72 14.26
N TRP A 126 -34.62 -2.36 13.20
CA TRP A 126 -36.07 -2.07 13.31
C TRP A 126 -36.84 -3.38 13.44
N THR A 127 -37.56 -3.55 14.57
CA THR A 127 -38.30 -4.79 14.87
C THR A 127 -39.80 -4.66 14.70
N SER A 128 -40.31 -3.45 14.40
CA SER A 128 -41.73 -3.20 14.16
C SER A 128 -42.10 -3.34 12.68
N SER A 129 -43.35 -3.06 12.33
CA SER A 129 -43.83 -3.15 10.95
C SER A 129 -43.17 -2.07 10.05
N LYS A 130 -43.12 -2.34 8.74
CA LYS A 130 -42.70 -1.33 7.74
C LYS A 130 -43.62 -0.11 7.79
N VAL A 131 -44.91 -0.30 7.98
CA VAL A 131 -45.90 0.78 8.09
C VAL A 131 -45.55 1.73 9.23
N ALA A 132 -45.20 1.20 10.41
CA ALA A 132 -44.81 2.03 11.55
C ALA A 132 -43.54 2.84 11.29
N LEU A 133 -42.59 2.28 10.54
CA LEU A 133 -41.40 3.03 10.11
C LEU A 133 -41.75 4.14 9.11
N THR A 134 -42.62 3.84 8.15
CA THR A 134 -43.10 4.83 7.16
C THR A 134 -43.84 6.00 7.85
N GLU A 135 -44.72 5.69 8.81
CA GLU A 135 -45.42 6.72 9.60
C GLU A 135 -44.44 7.62 10.38
N LEU A 136 -43.40 7.00 10.97
CA LEU A 136 -42.35 7.78 11.66
C LEU A 136 -41.62 8.69 10.70
N LEU A 137 -41.28 8.23 9.49
CA LEU A 137 -40.60 9.03 8.48
C LEU A 137 -41.45 10.23 8.03
N TYR A 138 -42.77 10.01 7.81
CA TYR A 138 -43.71 11.09 7.50
C TYR A 138 -43.78 12.12 8.61
N ALA A 139 -43.84 11.68 9.88
CA ALA A 139 -43.87 12.59 11.02
C ALA A 139 -42.58 13.43 11.10
N LEU A 140 -41.41 12.81 10.97
CA LEU A 140 -40.12 13.51 11.00
C LEU A 140 -39.94 14.47 9.82
N HIS A 141 -40.42 14.10 8.62
CA HIS A 141 -40.41 14.98 7.46
C HIS A 141 -41.33 16.19 7.66
N THR A 142 -42.56 15.97 8.15
CA THR A 142 -43.53 17.04 8.37
C THR A 142 -43.05 18.04 9.42
N GLU A 143 -42.36 17.57 10.47
CA GLU A 143 -41.75 18.44 11.47
C GLU A 143 -40.49 19.16 10.99
N GLY A 144 -39.98 18.83 9.78
CA GLY A 144 -38.82 19.47 9.19
C GLY A 144 -37.51 19.26 9.94
N VAL A 145 -37.35 18.14 10.65
CA VAL A 145 -36.21 17.89 11.54
C VAL A 145 -34.89 17.63 10.80
N PHE A 146 -34.95 17.31 9.51
CA PHE A 146 -33.77 17.07 8.68
C PHE A 146 -33.45 18.27 7.79
N ASN A 147 -32.18 18.66 7.72
CA ASN A 147 -31.65 19.73 6.88
C ASN A 147 -32.47 21.06 7.01
N ASN A 148 -32.93 21.38 8.23
CA ASN A 148 -33.79 22.54 8.51
C ASN A 148 -35.09 22.56 7.66
N GLY A 149 -35.67 21.39 7.40
CA GLY A 149 -36.90 21.23 6.63
C GLY A 149 -36.69 21.13 5.12
N ALA A 150 -35.45 21.13 4.63
CA ALA A 150 -35.15 21.08 3.19
C ALA A 150 -34.86 19.64 2.66
N ALA A 151 -34.93 18.61 3.50
CA ALA A 151 -34.70 17.23 3.07
C ALA A 151 -35.95 16.69 2.34
N ASP A 152 -35.73 16.02 1.20
CA ASP A 152 -36.78 15.29 0.51
C ASP A 152 -37.16 14.01 1.27
N LEU A 153 -38.44 13.68 1.29
CA LEU A 153 -38.94 12.46 1.94
C LEU A 153 -38.28 11.20 1.38
N LYS A 154 -38.00 11.19 0.08
CA LYS A 154 -37.31 10.08 -0.59
C LYS A 154 -35.88 9.89 -0.05
N ASP A 155 -35.14 10.98 0.09
CA ASP A 155 -33.77 10.94 0.60
C ASP A 155 -33.73 10.42 2.06
N ILE A 156 -34.71 10.86 2.85
CA ILE A 156 -34.87 10.38 4.24
C ILE A 156 -35.16 8.89 4.26
N ALA A 157 -36.09 8.43 3.41
CA ALA A 157 -36.47 7.03 3.32
C ALA A 157 -35.26 6.14 2.91
N GLU A 158 -34.53 6.49 1.85
CA GLU A 158 -33.31 5.78 1.41
C GLU A 158 -32.25 5.70 2.53
N TYR A 159 -32.11 6.77 3.33
CA TYR A 159 -31.18 6.80 4.44
C TYR A 159 -31.58 5.83 5.55
N PHE A 160 -32.89 5.75 5.89
CA PHE A 160 -33.41 4.83 6.90
C PHE A 160 -33.40 3.37 6.41
N GLU A 161 -33.70 3.12 5.13
CA GLU A 161 -33.55 1.81 4.50
C GLU A 161 -32.13 1.28 4.65
N HIS A 162 -31.15 2.15 4.39
CA HIS A 162 -29.74 1.80 4.52
C HIS A 162 -29.33 1.51 5.97
N ILE A 163 -29.78 2.36 6.93
CA ILE A 163 -29.40 2.18 8.35
C ILE A 163 -30.01 0.91 8.95
N PHE A 164 -31.27 0.64 8.66
CA PHE A 164 -32.00 -0.50 9.24
C PHE A 164 -31.98 -1.75 8.34
N GLU A 165 -31.39 -1.68 7.16
CA GLU A 165 -31.38 -2.75 6.15
C GLU A 165 -32.78 -3.26 5.84
N ILE A 166 -33.73 -2.36 5.68
CA ILE A 166 -35.17 -2.65 5.42
C ILE A 166 -35.53 -1.94 4.08
N ASP A 167 -36.14 -2.69 3.18
CA ASP A 167 -36.77 -2.13 1.98
C ASP A 167 -38.18 -1.67 2.35
N LEU A 168 -38.48 -0.38 2.27
CA LEU A 168 -39.79 0.19 2.55
C LEU A 168 -40.75 0.06 1.36
N GLY A 169 -40.23 -0.28 0.18
CA GLY A 169 -40.99 -0.34 -1.06
C GLY A 169 -41.13 1.05 -1.69
N GLN A 170 -41.23 1.10 -3.01
CA GLN A 170 -41.52 2.33 -3.76
C GLN A 170 -43.01 2.66 -3.71
#